data_9fb3fc7534f84249654899f920b1b2cd
#
_entry.id   9fb3fc7534f84249654899f920b1b2cd
#
_cell.length_a   1.000
_cell.length_b   1.000
_cell.length_c   1.000
_cell.angle_alpha   90.00
_cell.angle_beta   90.00
_cell.angle_gamma   90.00
#
_symmetry.space_group_name_H-M   'P 1'
#
loop_
_entity.id
_entity.type
_entity.pdbx_description
1 polymer ?
#
loop_
_entity_poly.entity_id
_entity_poly.type
_entity_poly.pdbx_seq_one_letter_code
_entity_poly.pdbx_strand_id
1 'polypeptide(L)'
;MVRYSVLGSGSCGNSYIFTYDNQSILIDAGYSLKQIKERLSNNGFDYDSILALFLTHLHPDHAHAAGTFARQTGKSVYVSPVAQLMGKNEIKKLNIP
;
A
#
# COMPACT_ATOMS: atom_id res chain seq x y z
N MET A 1 -18.63 10.02 -6.10
CA MET A 1 -17.44 10.74 -6.61
C MET A 1 -16.18 10.02 -6.18
N VAL A 2 -15.25 9.83 -7.09
CA VAL A 2 -13.93 9.24 -6.76
C VAL A 2 -13.00 10.34 -6.28
N ARG A 3 -12.38 10.12 -5.12
CA ARG A 3 -11.31 10.99 -4.61
C ARG A 3 -10.00 10.21 -4.65
N TYR A 4 -8.92 10.92 -4.92
CA TYR A 4 -7.59 10.30 -4.92
C TYR A 4 -6.54 11.26 -4.41
N SER A 5 -5.42 10.72 -3.96
CA SER A 5 -4.26 11.52 -3.59
C SER A 5 -2.98 10.73 -3.81
N VAL A 6 -1.92 11.43 -4.16
CA VAL A 6 -0.57 10.90 -4.17
C VAL A 6 0.01 11.13 -2.79
N LEU A 7 0.17 10.06 -2.01
CA LEU A 7 0.75 10.16 -0.67
C LEU A 7 2.25 10.38 -0.74
N GLY A 8 2.88 9.94 -1.83
CA GLY A 8 4.27 10.17 -2.12
C GLY A 8 4.68 9.48 -3.41
N SER A 9 5.70 9.99 -4.08
CA SER A 9 6.28 9.36 -5.25
C SER A 9 7.77 9.65 -5.32
N GLY A 10 8.54 8.69 -5.87
CA GLY A 10 9.97 8.81 -6.02
C GLY A 10 10.74 7.67 -5.37
N SER A 11 12.06 7.80 -5.30
CA SER A 11 12.94 6.76 -4.78
C SER A 11 12.84 6.58 -3.26
N CYS A 12 12.31 7.57 -2.54
CA CYS A 12 12.15 7.49 -1.09
C CYS A 12 10.89 6.79 -0.65
N GLY A 13 9.93 6.62 -1.56
CA GLY A 13 8.68 5.92 -1.28
C GLY A 13 7.59 6.29 -2.26
N ASN A 14 6.69 5.35 -2.50
CA ASN A 14 5.55 5.53 -3.41
C ASN A 14 4.30 5.01 -2.73
N SER A 15 3.22 5.80 -2.77
CA SER A 15 1.93 5.37 -2.26
C SER A 15 0.83 6.27 -2.81
N TYR A 16 -0.31 5.66 -3.16
CA TYR A 16 -1.44 6.35 -3.77
C TYR A 16 -2.73 5.81 -3.14
N ILE A 17 -3.72 6.69 -2.94
CA ILE A 17 -5.01 6.30 -2.38
C ILE A 17 -6.14 6.68 -3.34
N PHE A 18 -7.11 5.79 -3.51
CA PHE A 18 -8.34 6.03 -4.26
C PHE A 18 -9.52 5.67 -3.38
N THR A 19 -10.50 6.56 -3.27
CA THR A 19 -11.68 6.39 -2.43
C THR A 19 -12.97 6.64 -3.21
N TYR A 20 -13.94 5.75 -3.03
CA TYR A 20 -15.30 5.89 -3.53
C TYR A 20 -16.28 5.36 -2.47
N ASP A 21 -17.28 6.17 -2.10
CA ASP A 21 -18.29 5.79 -1.09
C ASP A 21 -17.70 5.24 0.20
N ASN A 22 -16.68 5.93 0.74
CA ASN A 22 -15.99 5.53 1.96
C ASN A 22 -15.29 4.17 1.90
N GLN A 23 -15.07 3.66 0.68
CA GLN A 23 -14.30 2.45 0.44
C GLN A 23 -13.06 2.84 -0.36
N SER A 24 -11.90 2.39 0.10
CA SER A 24 -10.63 2.81 -0.49
C SER A 24 -9.77 1.63 -0.90
N ILE A 25 -8.92 1.88 -1.89
CA ILE A 25 -7.81 1.00 -2.20
C ILE A 25 -6.51 1.79 -2.07
N LEU A 26 -5.49 1.14 -1.52
CA LEU A 26 -4.15 1.70 -1.41
C LEU A 26 -3.30 1.06 -2.49
N ILE A 27 -2.60 1.88 -3.27
CA ILE A 27 -1.68 1.39 -4.31
C ILE A 27 -0.27 1.75 -3.87
N ASP A 28 0.54 0.74 -3.67
CA ASP A 28 1.88 0.79 -3.12
C ASP A 28 1.93 1.35 -1.70
N ALA A 29 2.89 0.90 -0.93
CA ALA A 29 3.06 1.27 0.47
C ALA A 29 4.57 1.37 0.76
N GLY A 30 5.23 2.32 0.09
CA GLY A 30 6.68 2.50 0.14
C GLY A 30 7.20 3.22 1.38
N TYR A 31 6.34 3.52 2.33
CA TYR A 31 6.70 4.16 3.61
C TYR A 31 6.37 3.22 4.76
N SER A 32 6.83 3.53 5.97
CA SER A 32 6.37 2.80 7.15
C SER A 32 4.86 2.96 7.29
N LEU A 33 4.20 2.01 7.94
CA LEU A 33 2.75 2.11 8.12
C LEU A 33 2.36 3.36 8.91
N LYS A 34 3.17 3.74 9.89
CA LYS A 34 2.97 4.98 10.65
C LYS A 34 2.96 6.20 9.74
N GLN A 35 3.93 6.29 8.83
CA GLN A 35 4.01 7.39 7.87
C GLN A 35 2.82 7.40 6.91
N ILE A 36 2.38 6.22 6.46
CA ILE A 36 1.21 6.12 5.59
C ILE A 36 -0.04 6.63 6.32
N LYS A 37 -0.24 6.23 7.57
CA LYS A 37 -1.37 6.71 8.38
C LYS A 37 -1.35 8.23 8.54
N GLU A 38 -0.18 8.81 8.81
CA GLU A 38 -0.02 10.25 8.93
C GLU A 38 -0.35 10.97 7.63
N ARG A 39 0.15 10.46 6.50
CA ARG A 39 -0.08 11.06 5.19
C ARG A 39 -1.55 10.98 4.79
N LEU A 40 -2.23 9.86 5.08
CA LEU A 40 -3.66 9.72 4.84
C LEU A 40 -4.43 10.75 5.66
N SER A 41 -4.17 10.85 6.94
CA SER A 41 -4.83 11.80 7.84
C SER A 41 -4.62 13.24 7.39
N ASN A 42 -3.39 13.61 7.01
CA ASN A 42 -3.06 14.95 6.56
C ASN A 42 -3.77 15.32 5.25
N ASN A 43 -4.16 14.33 4.46
CA ASN A 43 -4.84 14.55 3.18
C ASN A 43 -6.34 14.28 3.26
N GLY A 44 -6.87 14.05 4.45
CA GLY A 44 -8.31 13.88 4.66
C GLY A 44 -8.86 12.52 4.28
N PHE A 45 -8.04 11.47 4.30
CA PHE A 45 -8.45 10.10 4.01
C PHE A 45 -8.46 9.26 5.29
N ASP A 46 -9.39 8.31 5.34
CA ASP A 46 -9.57 7.41 6.47
C ASP A 46 -8.83 6.09 6.24
N TYR A 47 -7.85 5.81 7.08
CA TYR A 47 -7.11 4.55 7.04
C TYR A 47 -8.05 3.33 7.13
N ASP A 48 -9.09 3.42 7.97
CA ASP A 48 -10.01 2.31 8.19
C ASP A 48 -10.90 2.02 6.97
N SER A 49 -10.99 2.96 6.02
CA SER A 49 -11.74 2.76 4.79
C SER A 49 -11.03 1.84 3.78
N ILE A 50 -9.75 1.56 3.98
CA ILE A 50 -8.95 0.78 3.03
C ILE A 50 -9.39 -0.68 3.05
N LEU A 51 -9.78 -1.19 1.87
CA LEU A 51 -10.20 -2.58 1.68
C LEU A 51 -9.05 -3.50 1.32
N ALA A 52 -8.08 -3.00 0.59
CA ALA A 52 -6.98 -3.81 0.07
C ALA A 52 -5.80 -2.93 -0.33
N LEU A 53 -4.62 -3.55 -0.39
CA LEU A 53 -3.38 -2.95 -0.90
C LEU A 53 -3.00 -3.65 -2.20
N PHE A 54 -2.70 -2.87 -3.23
CA PHE A 54 -2.20 -3.35 -4.52
C PHE A 54 -0.75 -2.93 -4.68
N LEU A 55 0.15 -3.88 -4.95
CA LEU A 55 1.57 -3.60 -5.16
C LEU A 55 1.90 -3.64 -6.65
N THR A 56 2.43 -2.54 -7.17
CA THR A 56 2.92 -2.47 -8.56
C THR A 56 4.33 -3.04 -8.67
N HIS A 57 5.13 -2.86 -7.63
CA HIS A 57 6.51 -3.34 -7.55
C HIS A 57 6.77 -3.90 -6.15
N LEU A 58 7.74 -4.81 -6.04
CA LEU A 58 8.06 -5.45 -4.76
C LEU A 58 9.28 -4.85 -4.07
N HIS A 59 9.92 -3.84 -4.66
CA HIS A 59 11.01 -3.12 -4.02
C HIS A 59 10.51 -2.31 -2.81
N PRO A 60 11.37 -2.04 -1.81
CA PRO A 60 10.92 -1.34 -0.59
C PRO A 60 10.29 0.02 -0.83
N ASP A 61 10.69 0.76 -1.86
CA ASP A 61 10.08 2.06 -2.18
C ASP A 61 8.63 1.95 -2.66
N HIS A 62 8.10 0.73 -2.85
CA HIS A 62 6.70 0.46 -3.19
C HIS A 62 6.02 -0.47 -2.19
N ALA A 63 6.77 -1.33 -1.50
CA ALA A 63 6.21 -2.44 -0.74
C ALA A 63 6.59 -2.45 0.74
N HIS A 64 7.24 -1.41 1.24
CA HIS A 64 7.81 -1.38 2.60
C HIS A 64 6.82 -1.80 3.69
N ALA A 65 5.61 -1.27 3.67
CA ALA A 65 4.62 -1.51 4.72
C ALA A 65 3.65 -2.67 4.43
N ALA A 66 3.84 -3.40 3.32
CA ALA A 66 2.86 -4.41 2.88
C ALA A 66 2.64 -5.50 3.93
N GLY A 67 3.71 -6.05 4.48
CA GLY A 67 3.61 -7.10 5.49
C GLY A 67 2.94 -6.61 6.77
N THR A 68 3.35 -5.45 7.27
CA THR A 68 2.78 -4.84 8.47
C THR A 68 1.29 -4.56 8.28
N PHE A 69 0.92 -3.99 7.13
CA PHE A 69 -0.47 -3.72 6.79
C PHE A 69 -1.31 -5.00 6.81
N ALA A 70 -0.84 -6.05 6.12
CA ALA A 70 -1.57 -7.31 6.03
C ALA A 70 -1.74 -7.98 7.39
N ARG A 71 -0.67 -7.99 8.21
CA ARG A 71 -0.72 -8.59 9.54
C ARG A 71 -1.64 -7.84 10.50
N GLN A 72 -1.62 -6.50 10.46
CA GLN A 72 -2.42 -5.69 11.38
C GLN A 72 -3.90 -5.63 11.00
N THR A 73 -4.21 -5.61 9.72
CA THR A 73 -5.58 -5.41 9.25
C THR A 73 -6.29 -6.70 8.86
N GLY A 74 -5.54 -7.76 8.55
CA GLY A 74 -6.11 -8.98 7.98
C GLY A 74 -6.61 -8.78 6.55
N LYS A 75 -6.34 -7.64 5.93
CA LYS A 75 -6.82 -7.34 4.57
C LYS A 75 -5.85 -7.88 3.52
N SER A 76 -6.37 -8.09 2.32
CA SER A 76 -5.61 -8.69 1.22
C SER A 76 -4.59 -7.74 0.63
N VAL A 77 -3.46 -8.31 0.23
CA VAL A 77 -2.43 -7.63 -0.56
C VAL A 77 -2.37 -8.32 -1.91
N TYR A 78 -2.58 -7.55 -2.98
CA TYR A 78 -2.57 -8.06 -4.35
C TYR A 78 -1.27 -7.67 -5.03
N VAL A 79 -0.69 -8.60 -5.76
CA VAL A 79 0.58 -8.41 -6.48
C VAL A 79 0.35 -8.84 -7.93
N SER A 80 0.86 -8.06 -8.89
CA SER A 80 0.72 -8.43 -10.29
C SER A 80 1.46 -9.75 -10.57
N PRO A 81 0.99 -10.58 -11.53
CA PRO A 81 1.71 -11.82 -11.86
C PRO A 81 3.16 -11.59 -12.29
N VAL A 82 3.45 -10.51 -13.01
CA VAL A 82 4.81 -10.19 -13.42
C VAL A 82 5.68 -9.83 -12.22
N ALA A 83 5.18 -8.98 -11.33
CA ALA A 83 5.91 -8.61 -10.12
C ALA A 83 6.16 -9.84 -9.23
N GLN A 84 5.18 -10.73 -9.11
CA GLN A 84 5.30 -11.96 -8.35
C GLN A 84 6.38 -12.88 -8.93
N LEU A 85 6.41 -13.01 -10.24
CA LEU A 85 7.37 -13.87 -10.93
C LEU A 85 8.80 -13.35 -10.77
N MET A 86 9.00 -12.04 -10.90
CA MET A 86 10.31 -11.41 -10.83
C MET A 86 10.80 -11.15 -9.41
N GLY A 87 9.90 -11.13 -8.43
CA GLY A 87 10.20 -10.77 -7.05
C GLY A 87 9.95 -11.85 -6.01
N LYS A 88 10.14 -13.12 -6.33
CA LYS A 88 9.87 -14.23 -5.40
C LYS A 88 10.57 -14.06 -4.05
N ASN A 89 11.84 -13.65 -4.05
CA ASN A 89 12.59 -13.45 -2.82
C ASN A 89 12.09 -12.23 -2.05
N GLU A 90 11.64 -11.20 -2.77
CA GLU A 90 11.09 -9.99 -2.17
C GLU A 90 9.76 -10.28 -1.47
N ILE A 91 8.91 -11.13 -2.05
CA ILE A 91 7.64 -11.54 -1.44
C ILE A 91 7.89 -12.21 -0.08
N LYS A 92 8.87 -13.11 -0.01
CA LYS A 92 9.23 -13.77 1.24
C LYS A 92 9.67 -12.78 2.31
N LYS A 93 10.42 -11.75 1.93
CA LYS A 93 10.89 -10.71 2.84
C LYS A 93 9.76 -9.86 3.41
N LEU A 94 8.64 -9.72 2.69
CA LEU A 94 7.50 -8.95 3.15
C LEU A 94 6.75 -9.62 4.30
N ASN A 95 6.91 -10.92 4.46
CA ASN A 95 6.27 -11.71 5.53
C ASN A 95 4.75 -11.48 5.57
N ILE A 96 4.12 -11.56 4.40
CA ILE A 96 2.66 -11.42 4.27
C ILE A 96 2.02 -12.77 4.64
N PRO A 97 1.02 -12.76 5.54
CA PRO A 97 0.32 -13.99 5.93
C PRO A 97 -0.46 -14.65 4.79
#